data_ac87e30c230c6a5db90b7d223b6e9ed4
#
_entry.id   ac87e30c230c6a5db90b7d223b6e9ed4
#
_cell.length_a   1.000
_cell.length_b   1.000
_cell.length_c   1.000
_cell.angle_alpha   90.00
_cell.angle_beta   90.00
_cell.angle_gamma   90.00
#
_symmetry.space_group_name_H-M   'P 1'
#
loop_
_entity.id
_entity.type
_entity.pdbx_description
1 polymer ?
#
loop_
_entity_poly.entity_id
_entity_poly.type
_entity_poly.pdbx_seq_one_letter_code
_entity_poly.pdbx_strand_id
1 'polypeptide(L)'
;LLGRTLGHSFSPHIHSVLGNTNYELFEREPSQLQEFFDNPELQGINITFPYKVNALEACDVVDPRAERIGCVNTMVRKDGKWHGFNTDYDGFVFTLRHAGIDVSGKECIILGDGASSATVHVALEDLGAKSITHLSRKTAPFYNDAPNYYETAQIIINCTPIGMYPHNPASLIDLMQFSKLEGVIDLIYNPRRTILLLQAEMMDVPHCDGLPFLVAQGVEAANHFQGESFGTKEIEQILQDMRREKENIILIGMPGVGKTTVGKALGE
;
A
#
# COMPACT_ATOMS: atom_id res chain seq x y z
N LEU A 1 15.19 3.93 1.28
CA LEU A 1 13.92 4.57 0.95
C LEU A 1 14.07 6.09 0.98
N LEU A 2 13.66 6.76 -0.08
CA LEU A 2 13.61 8.22 -0.19
C LEU A 2 12.19 8.72 -0.01
N GLY A 3 12.00 9.71 0.84
CA GLY A 3 10.76 10.44 1.04
C GLY A 3 11.01 11.80 1.67
N ARG A 4 9.94 12.60 1.87
CA ARG A 4 10.08 13.87 2.58
C ARG A 4 10.07 13.67 4.09
N THR A 5 9.21 12.78 4.57
CA THR A 5 9.10 12.39 5.97
C THR A 5 8.79 10.89 6.01
N LEU A 6 9.62 10.11 6.68
CA LEU A 6 9.55 8.65 6.65
C LEU A 6 9.11 8.03 7.99
N GLY A 7 9.17 8.81 9.09
CA GLY A 7 8.65 8.45 10.40
C GLY A 7 8.95 7.00 10.81
N HIS A 8 7.93 6.14 10.77
CA HIS A 8 8.02 4.72 11.13
C HIS A 8 7.77 3.83 9.90
N SER A 9 8.72 3.84 8.95
CA SER A 9 8.64 2.97 7.77
C SER A 9 9.00 1.53 8.11
N PHE A 10 8.21 0.56 7.64
CA PHE A 10 8.51 -0.87 7.76
C PHE A 10 9.42 -1.41 6.64
N SER A 11 9.75 -0.59 5.64
CA SER A 11 10.61 -1.03 4.52
C SER A 11 11.96 -1.58 4.96
N PRO A 12 12.69 -0.98 5.94
CA PRO A 12 13.95 -1.55 6.41
C PRO A 12 13.80 -2.95 6.99
N HIS A 13 12.71 -3.21 7.73
CA HIS A 13 12.44 -4.54 8.28
C HIS A 13 12.20 -5.57 7.16
N ILE A 14 11.34 -5.25 6.18
CA ILE A 14 11.05 -6.12 5.03
C ILE A 14 12.33 -6.47 4.28
N HIS A 15 13.14 -5.48 3.94
CA HIS A 15 14.39 -5.69 3.21
C HIS A 15 15.43 -6.45 4.02
N SER A 16 15.50 -6.22 5.34
CA SER A 16 16.40 -6.97 6.24
C SER A 16 16.08 -8.46 6.29
N VAL A 17 14.78 -8.82 6.36
CA VAL A 17 14.32 -10.23 6.33
C VAL A 17 14.71 -10.90 5.01
N LEU A 18 14.75 -10.15 3.92
CA LEU A 18 15.16 -10.62 2.58
C LEU A 18 16.69 -10.57 2.36
N GLY A 19 17.48 -10.31 3.42
CA GLY A 19 18.94 -10.33 3.37
C GLY A 19 19.61 -9.01 2.98
N ASN A 20 18.83 -7.96 2.69
CA ASN A 20 19.38 -6.63 2.45
C ASN A 20 19.48 -5.83 3.75
N THR A 21 20.64 -5.93 4.43
CA THR A 21 20.91 -5.24 5.70
C THR A 21 21.39 -3.80 5.54
N ASN A 22 21.67 -3.35 4.31
CA ASN A 22 22.16 -2.00 3.99
C ASN A 22 21.02 -1.06 3.53
N TYR A 23 19.79 -1.36 3.92
CA TYR A 23 18.65 -0.55 3.54
C TYR A 23 18.46 0.61 4.53
N GLU A 24 18.57 1.84 4.03
CA GLU A 24 18.53 3.07 4.82
C GLU A 24 17.34 3.96 4.45
N LEU A 25 16.99 4.88 5.36
CA LEU A 25 15.94 5.88 5.18
C LEU A 25 16.59 7.25 4.89
N PHE A 26 16.17 7.90 3.82
CA PHE A 26 16.65 9.21 3.40
C PHE A 26 15.50 10.20 3.33
N GLU A 27 15.47 11.16 4.24
CA GLU A 27 14.57 12.30 4.18
C GLU A 27 15.26 13.45 3.45
N ARG A 28 14.64 13.99 2.41
CA ARG A 28 15.20 15.06 1.58
C ARG A 28 14.12 16.10 1.25
N GLU A 29 14.52 17.35 1.17
CA GLU A 29 13.71 18.42 0.57
C GLU A 29 13.81 18.37 -0.95
N PRO A 30 12.82 18.92 -1.70
CA PRO A 30 12.81 18.89 -3.16
C PRO A 30 14.08 19.41 -3.82
N SER A 31 14.70 20.44 -3.24
CA SER A 31 15.96 21.03 -3.75
C SER A 31 17.19 20.13 -3.67
N GLN A 32 17.12 19.04 -2.90
CA GLN A 32 18.21 18.11 -2.68
C GLN A 32 18.10 16.85 -3.56
N LEU A 33 17.02 16.69 -4.32
CA LEU A 33 16.75 15.47 -5.08
C LEU A 33 17.77 15.22 -6.18
N GLN A 34 18.17 16.26 -6.93
CA GLN A 34 19.12 16.10 -8.01
C GLN A 34 20.48 15.60 -7.51
N GLU A 35 21.03 16.26 -6.49
CA GLU A 35 22.29 15.87 -5.85
C GLU A 35 22.20 14.45 -5.30
N PHE A 36 21.05 14.09 -4.74
CA PHE A 36 20.81 12.75 -4.18
C PHE A 36 20.80 11.68 -5.27
N PHE A 37 20.11 11.89 -6.39
CA PHE A 37 20.08 10.95 -7.52
C PHE A 37 21.43 10.86 -8.26
N ASP A 38 22.22 11.91 -8.23
CA ASP A 38 23.57 11.95 -8.86
C ASP A 38 24.62 11.20 -8.03
N ASN A 39 24.33 10.82 -6.77
CA ASN A 39 25.28 10.10 -5.92
C ASN A 39 25.62 8.72 -6.51
N PRO A 40 26.88 8.47 -6.90
CA PRO A 40 27.28 7.21 -7.54
C PRO A 40 27.30 5.99 -6.60
N GLU A 41 27.27 6.21 -5.27
CA GLU A 41 27.24 5.14 -4.29
C GLU A 41 25.85 4.50 -4.18
N LEU A 42 24.80 5.20 -4.61
CA LEU A 42 23.44 4.65 -4.63
C LEU A 42 23.31 3.65 -5.78
N GLN A 43 23.03 2.40 -5.44
CA GLN A 43 22.81 1.31 -6.40
C GLN A 43 21.34 0.99 -6.61
N GLY A 44 20.51 1.24 -5.62
CA GLY A 44 19.08 1.03 -5.68
C GLY A 44 18.35 1.87 -4.63
N ILE A 45 17.12 2.27 -4.93
CA ILE A 45 16.33 3.09 -4.03
C ILE A 45 14.83 2.89 -4.24
N ASN A 46 14.08 2.74 -3.15
CA ASN A 46 12.64 2.94 -3.17
C ASN A 46 12.30 4.41 -2.98
N ILE A 47 11.23 4.84 -3.61
CA ILE A 47 10.75 6.22 -3.54
C ILE A 47 9.30 6.23 -3.06
N THR A 48 9.01 7.09 -2.07
CA THR A 48 7.65 7.31 -1.59
C THR A 48 7.23 8.77 -1.76
N PHE A 49 6.06 9.10 -1.19
CA PHE A 49 5.52 10.45 -1.24
C PHE A 49 6.52 11.51 -0.75
N PRO A 50 6.63 12.66 -1.45
CA PRO A 50 5.90 13.05 -2.65
C PRO A 50 6.64 12.79 -3.97
N TYR A 51 7.74 12.05 -4.00
CA TYR A 51 8.80 12.08 -5.02
C TYR A 51 8.68 11.06 -6.16
N LYS A 52 7.59 10.27 -6.23
CA LYS A 52 7.44 9.22 -7.26
C LYS A 52 7.42 9.74 -8.71
N VAL A 53 6.91 10.97 -8.93
CA VAL A 53 6.93 11.62 -10.24
C VAL A 53 8.33 12.14 -10.55
N ASN A 54 9.01 12.77 -9.57
CA ASN A 54 10.39 13.22 -9.75
C ASN A 54 11.35 12.05 -10.04
N ALA A 55 11.10 10.89 -9.45
CA ALA A 55 11.87 9.68 -9.73
C ALA A 55 11.69 9.20 -11.17
N LEU A 56 10.48 9.32 -11.74
CA LEU A 56 10.22 9.02 -13.15
C LEU A 56 11.06 9.92 -14.06
N GLU A 57 11.08 11.23 -13.77
CA GLU A 57 11.85 12.22 -14.53
C GLU A 57 13.37 12.01 -14.43
N ALA A 58 13.84 11.45 -13.33
CA ALA A 58 15.25 11.18 -13.08
C ALA A 58 15.77 9.87 -13.67
N CYS A 59 14.89 9.00 -14.19
CA CYS A 59 15.28 7.73 -14.77
C CYS A 59 15.75 7.88 -16.23
N ASP A 60 16.85 7.20 -16.57
CA ASP A 60 17.34 7.07 -17.95
C ASP A 60 16.53 6.05 -18.77
N VAL A 61 16.05 5.01 -18.09
CA VAL A 61 15.24 3.94 -18.65
C VAL A 61 14.05 3.68 -17.72
N VAL A 62 12.86 3.69 -18.26
CA VAL A 62 11.63 3.46 -17.51
C VAL A 62 10.95 2.19 -18.00
N ASP A 63 10.53 1.35 -17.07
CA ASP A 63 9.68 0.20 -17.38
C ASP A 63 8.37 0.68 -18.01
N PRO A 64 7.87 0.04 -19.09
CA PRO A 64 6.66 0.50 -19.81
C PRO A 64 5.42 0.62 -18.90
N ARG A 65 5.30 -0.21 -17.88
CA ARG A 65 4.21 -0.14 -16.90
C ARG A 65 4.35 1.10 -16.01
N ALA A 66 5.56 1.37 -15.52
CA ALA A 66 5.84 2.57 -14.73
C ALA A 66 5.61 3.86 -15.54
N GLU A 67 5.97 3.85 -16.83
CA GLU A 67 5.70 4.95 -17.76
C GLU A 67 4.20 5.19 -17.93
N ARG A 68 3.41 4.12 -18.19
CA ARG A 68 1.95 4.19 -18.30
C ARG A 68 1.28 4.70 -17.01
N ILE A 69 1.77 4.28 -15.84
CA ILE A 69 1.29 4.74 -14.53
C ILE A 69 1.66 6.21 -14.30
N GLY A 70 2.75 6.70 -14.87
CA GLY A 70 3.24 8.05 -14.70
C GLY A 70 4.01 8.28 -13.38
N CYS A 71 4.50 7.22 -12.73
CA CYS A 71 5.35 7.34 -11.54
C CYS A 71 6.21 6.10 -11.29
N VAL A 72 7.34 6.32 -10.61
CA VAL A 72 8.32 5.31 -10.23
C VAL A 72 8.40 5.25 -8.70
N ASN A 73 8.37 4.06 -8.12
CA ASN A 73 8.60 3.84 -6.68
C ASN A 73 9.87 3.03 -6.39
N THR A 74 10.54 2.51 -7.44
CA THR A 74 11.76 1.70 -7.32
C THR A 74 12.71 2.05 -8.44
N MET A 75 13.94 2.44 -8.11
CA MET A 75 15.01 2.73 -9.07
C MET A 75 16.21 1.83 -8.80
N VAL A 76 16.83 1.32 -9.86
CA VAL A 76 18.04 0.49 -9.78
C VAL A 76 19.08 1.02 -10.75
N ARG A 77 20.32 1.13 -10.33
CA ARG A 77 21.42 1.56 -11.20
C ARG A 77 22.00 0.36 -11.94
N LYS A 78 21.94 0.40 -13.26
CA LYS A 78 22.54 -0.61 -14.16
C LYS A 78 23.38 0.12 -15.21
N ASP A 79 24.65 -0.27 -15.35
CA ASP A 79 25.59 0.36 -16.29
C ASP A 79 25.66 1.90 -16.15
N GLY A 80 25.63 2.39 -14.92
CA GLY A 80 25.66 3.81 -14.60
C GLY A 80 24.34 4.56 -14.83
N LYS A 81 23.29 3.92 -15.33
CA LYS A 81 21.98 4.50 -15.63
C LYS A 81 20.93 4.11 -14.61
N TRP A 82 20.00 5.00 -14.33
CA TRP A 82 18.82 4.72 -13.53
C TRP A 82 17.72 4.03 -14.34
N HIS A 83 17.34 2.83 -13.89
CA HIS A 83 16.19 2.09 -14.39
C HIS A 83 15.05 2.19 -13.38
N GLY A 84 13.91 2.72 -13.82
CA GLY A 84 12.73 2.97 -12.99
C GLY A 84 11.63 1.93 -13.15
N PHE A 85 11.05 1.51 -12.03
CA PHE A 85 9.97 0.52 -11.94
C PHE A 85 8.86 1.02 -11.03
N ASN A 86 7.67 0.40 -11.15
CA ASN A 86 6.56 0.61 -10.23
C ASN A 86 6.12 -0.72 -9.61
N THR A 87 6.67 -1.06 -8.46
CA THR A 87 6.35 -2.30 -7.72
C THR A 87 5.05 -2.20 -6.92
N ASP A 88 4.47 -1.01 -6.76
CA ASP A 88 3.15 -0.83 -6.17
C ASP A 88 2.07 -1.55 -6.97
N TYR A 89 2.22 -1.66 -8.29
CA TYR A 89 1.32 -2.41 -9.14
C TYR A 89 1.25 -3.89 -8.72
N ASP A 90 2.39 -4.54 -8.58
CA ASP A 90 2.48 -5.94 -8.19
C ASP A 90 1.98 -6.14 -6.75
N GLY A 91 2.27 -5.17 -5.87
CA GLY A 91 1.74 -5.10 -4.51
C GLY A 91 0.21 -5.05 -4.47
N PHE A 92 -0.42 -4.25 -5.32
CA PHE A 92 -1.87 -4.14 -5.39
C PHE A 92 -2.52 -5.40 -5.98
N VAL A 93 -1.97 -5.95 -7.05
CA VAL A 93 -2.45 -7.22 -7.65
C VAL A 93 -2.36 -8.36 -6.64
N PHE A 94 -1.27 -8.45 -5.87
CA PHE A 94 -1.14 -9.41 -4.79
C PHE A 94 -2.23 -9.21 -3.73
N THR A 95 -2.48 -7.96 -3.31
CA THR A 95 -3.48 -7.63 -2.28
C THR A 95 -4.89 -8.07 -2.67
N LEU A 96 -5.29 -7.85 -3.92
CA LEU A 96 -6.58 -8.32 -4.43
C LEU A 96 -6.70 -9.85 -4.36
N ARG A 97 -5.66 -10.56 -4.80
CA ARG A 97 -5.63 -12.04 -4.75
C ARG A 97 -5.66 -12.55 -3.31
N HIS A 98 -4.88 -11.95 -2.42
CA HIS A 98 -4.83 -12.29 -0.99
C HIS A 98 -6.19 -12.08 -0.31
N ALA A 99 -6.92 -11.04 -0.70
CA ALA A 99 -8.28 -10.75 -0.20
C ALA A 99 -9.38 -11.61 -0.85
N GLY A 100 -9.08 -12.34 -1.92
CA GLY A 100 -10.08 -13.06 -2.71
C GLY A 100 -11.06 -12.14 -3.45
N ILE A 101 -10.64 -10.92 -3.78
CA ILE A 101 -11.46 -9.91 -4.45
C ILE A 101 -11.19 -9.95 -5.95
N ASP A 102 -12.22 -10.25 -6.75
CA ASP A 102 -12.20 -10.17 -8.20
C ASP A 102 -12.79 -8.83 -8.67
N VAL A 103 -12.05 -8.11 -9.51
CA VAL A 103 -12.44 -6.80 -10.06
C VAL A 103 -12.90 -6.88 -11.51
N SER A 104 -12.78 -8.05 -12.14
CA SER A 104 -13.16 -8.24 -13.55
C SER A 104 -14.65 -7.99 -13.77
N GLY A 105 -14.98 -7.09 -14.70
CA GLY A 105 -16.35 -6.68 -15.01
C GLY A 105 -17.03 -5.86 -13.92
N LYS A 106 -16.32 -5.41 -12.87
CA LYS A 106 -16.89 -4.66 -11.74
C LYS A 106 -16.80 -3.14 -11.93
N GLU A 107 -17.73 -2.43 -11.30
CA GLU A 107 -17.68 -0.98 -11.18
C GLU A 107 -16.88 -0.61 -9.91
N CYS A 108 -15.72 0.02 -10.12
CA CYS A 108 -14.75 0.30 -9.09
C CYS A 108 -14.69 1.80 -8.74
N ILE A 109 -14.59 2.11 -7.47
CA ILE A 109 -14.30 3.46 -6.97
C ILE A 109 -12.92 3.49 -6.35
N ILE A 110 -12.11 4.45 -6.75
CA ILE A 110 -10.83 4.80 -6.12
C ILE A 110 -11.03 6.09 -5.33
N LEU A 111 -10.74 6.06 -4.04
CA LEU A 111 -10.70 7.26 -3.22
C LEU A 111 -9.28 7.85 -3.28
N GLY A 112 -9.17 9.03 -3.90
CA GLY A 112 -7.89 9.73 -4.07
C GLY A 112 -7.49 9.97 -5.53
N ASP A 113 -6.50 10.85 -5.71
CA ASP A 113 -5.98 11.29 -7.01
C ASP A 113 -4.43 11.38 -7.04
N GLY A 114 -3.74 10.64 -6.15
CA GLY A 114 -2.29 10.61 -6.03
C GLY A 114 -1.63 9.47 -6.83
N ALA A 115 -0.31 9.31 -6.65
CA ALA A 115 0.48 8.28 -7.33
C ALA A 115 -0.03 6.85 -7.09
N SER A 116 -0.43 6.52 -5.85
CA SER A 116 -1.03 5.20 -5.56
C SER A 116 -2.36 5.00 -6.28
N SER A 117 -3.18 6.07 -6.40
CA SER A 117 -4.43 6.01 -7.18
C SER A 117 -4.18 5.76 -8.66
N ALA A 118 -3.14 6.36 -9.24
CA ALA A 118 -2.74 6.12 -10.62
C ALA A 118 -2.29 4.67 -10.84
N THR A 119 -1.52 4.12 -9.92
CA THR A 119 -1.09 2.71 -9.96
C THR A 119 -2.29 1.76 -9.88
N VAL A 120 -3.20 1.99 -8.93
CA VAL A 120 -4.42 1.20 -8.75
C VAL A 120 -5.31 1.28 -9.98
N HIS A 121 -5.45 2.46 -10.59
CA HIS A 121 -6.23 2.65 -11.82
C HIS A 121 -5.73 1.74 -12.95
N VAL A 122 -4.43 1.80 -13.25
CA VAL A 122 -3.81 0.98 -14.30
C VAL A 122 -3.97 -0.52 -14.01
N ALA A 123 -3.81 -0.93 -12.75
CA ALA A 123 -4.01 -2.32 -12.37
C ALA A 123 -5.46 -2.79 -12.53
N LEU A 124 -6.44 -1.95 -12.19
CA LEU A 124 -7.86 -2.26 -12.40
C LEU A 124 -8.23 -2.35 -13.88
N GLU A 125 -7.67 -1.46 -14.73
CA GLU A 125 -7.84 -1.57 -16.19
C GLU A 125 -7.32 -2.90 -16.72
N ASP A 126 -6.08 -3.27 -16.36
CA ASP A 126 -5.43 -4.51 -16.79
C ASP A 126 -6.15 -5.77 -16.30
N LEU A 127 -6.79 -5.70 -15.14
CA LEU A 127 -7.61 -6.77 -14.57
C LEU A 127 -9.05 -6.77 -15.09
N GLY A 128 -9.40 -5.87 -16.00
CA GLY A 128 -10.68 -5.87 -16.71
C GLY A 128 -11.85 -5.30 -15.92
N ALA A 129 -11.63 -4.31 -15.04
CA ALA A 129 -12.70 -3.57 -14.41
C ALA A 129 -13.63 -2.95 -15.47
N LYS A 130 -14.96 -2.97 -15.23
CA LYS A 130 -15.96 -2.43 -16.15
C LYS A 130 -15.90 -0.91 -16.23
N SER A 131 -15.73 -0.28 -15.09
CA SER A 131 -15.59 1.17 -14.97
C SER A 131 -14.77 1.52 -13.73
N ILE A 132 -14.02 2.62 -13.80
CA ILE A 132 -13.18 3.11 -12.73
C ILE A 132 -13.48 4.58 -12.50
N THR A 133 -13.96 4.92 -11.32
CA THR A 133 -14.26 6.29 -10.92
C THR A 133 -13.35 6.74 -9.81
N HIS A 134 -12.68 7.88 -9.97
CA HIS A 134 -11.92 8.51 -8.90
C HIS A 134 -12.79 9.51 -8.16
N LEU A 135 -12.96 9.35 -6.86
CA LEU A 135 -13.49 10.39 -6.00
C LEU A 135 -12.32 11.11 -5.32
N SER A 136 -12.25 12.42 -5.49
CA SER A 136 -11.15 13.21 -4.95
C SER A 136 -11.62 14.52 -4.31
N ARG A 137 -10.70 15.25 -3.70
CA ARG A 137 -10.98 16.60 -3.19
C ARG A 137 -10.59 17.72 -4.15
N LYS A 138 -9.86 17.40 -5.22
CA LYS A 138 -9.30 18.40 -6.14
C LYS A 138 -10.04 18.45 -7.48
N THR A 139 -10.44 17.29 -7.96
CA THR A 139 -11.08 17.13 -9.27
C THR A 139 -12.40 16.38 -9.12
N ALA A 140 -13.41 16.75 -9.90
CA ALA A 140 -14.69 16.03 -9.95
C ALA A 140 -14.52 14.67 -10.65
N PRO A 141 -15.28 13.64 -10.22
CA PRO A 141 -16.25 13.72 -9.14
C PRO A 141 -15.59 13.81 -7.75
N PHE A 142 -16.25 14.58 -6.85
CA PHE A 142 -15.76 14.80 -5.50
C PHE A 142 -16.25 13.69 -4.54
N TYR A 143 -15.69 13.62 -3.32
CA TYR A 143 -16.18 12.67 -2.31
C TYR A 143 -17.68 12.83 -2.01
N ASN A 144 -18.20 14.05 -2.07
CA ASN A 144 -19.64 14.34 -1.87
C ASN A 144 -20.51 13.82 -3.02
N ASP A 145 -19.92 13.40 -4.13
CA ASP A 145 -20.63 12.78 -5.26
C ASP A 145 -20.81 11.26 -5.08
N ALA A 146 -20.30 10.67 -4.00
CA ALA A 146 -20.44 9.26 -3.67
C ALA A 146 -21.91 8.75 -3.75
N PRO A 147 -22.94 9.53 -3.38
CA PRO A 147 -24.34 9.11 -3.54
C PRO A 147 -24.72 8.68 -4.96
N ASN A 148 -24.08 9.21 -5.99
CA ASN A 148 -24.35 8.84 -7.38
C ASN A 148 -23.95 7.38 -7.71
N TYR A 149 -23.21 6.73 -6.84
CA TYR A 149 -22.64 5.39 -7.04
C TYR A 149 -23.14 4.34 -6.04
N TYR A 150 -24.03 4.70 -5.10
CA TYR A 150 -24.51 3.79 -4.06
C TYR A 150 -25.17 2.52 -4.59
N GLU A 151 -25.81 2.60 -5.76
CA GLU A 151 -26.53 1.50 -6.38
C GLU A 151 -25.71 0.75 -7.44
N THR A 152 -24.47 1.18 -7.71
CA THR A 152 -23.69 0.61 -8.83
C THR A 152 -22.30 0.14 -8.43
N ALA A 153 -21.62 0.84 -7.53
CA ALA A 153 -20.26 0.49 -7.15
C ALA A 153 -20.18 -0.86 -6.41
N GLN A 154 -19.27 -1.68 -6.88
CA GLN A 154 -19.05 -3.02 -6.36
C GLN A 154 -17.73 -3.13 -5.60
N ILE A 155 -16.72 -2.37 -5.99
CA ILE A 155 -15.39 -2.39 -5.36
C ILE A 155 -15.00 -0.97 -4.96
N ILE A 156 -14.49 -0.81 -3.74
CA ILE A 156 -14.01 0.47 -3.23
C ILE A 156 -12.56 0.31 -2.76
N ILE A 157 -11.68 1.19 -3.24
CA ILE A 157 -10.27 1.20 -2.88
C ILE A 157 -9.90 2.56 -2.29
N ASN A 158 -9.44 2.59 -1.04
CA ASN A 158 -8.91 3.81 -0.43
C ASN A 158 -7.40 3.94 -0.70
N CYS A 159 -7.03 4.93 -1.50
CA CYS A 159 -5.66 5.33 -1.79
C CYS A 159 -5.27 6.64 -1.09
N THR A 160 -6.05 7.10 -0.11
CA THR A 160 -5.80 8.32 0.65
C THR A 160 -5.22 8.02 2.03
N PRO A 161 -4.60 9.00 2.71
CA PRO A 161 -4.18 8.84 4.09
C PRO A 161 -5.31 9.06 5.11
N ILE A 162 -6.57 9.24 4.67
CA ILE A 162 -7.70 9.49 5.58
C ILE A 162 -8.09 8.21 6.31
N GLY A 163 -8.00 8.23 7.62
CA GLY A 163 -8.16 7.06 8.49
C GLY A 163 -6.83 6.53 9.04
N MET A 164 -5.68 7.04 8.55
CA MET A 164 -4.36 6.67 9.03
C MET A 164 -4.04 7.35 10.36
N TYR A 165 -3.34 6.64 11.25
CA TYR A 165 -2.81 7.23 12.48
C TYR A 165 -1.83 8.39 12.18
N PRO A 166 -1.82 9.51 12.95
CA PRO A 166 -2.63 9.76 14.16
C PRO A 166 -4.02 10.38 13.88
N HIS A 167 -4.42 10.62 12.64
CA HIS A 167 -5.67 11.30 12.26
C HIS A 167 -6.83 10.32 12.07
N ASN A 168 -6.96 9.38 12.99
CA ASN A 168 -8.05 8.42 13.05
C ASN A 168 -8.88 8.64 14.35
N PRO A 169 -10.18 8.24 14.40
CA PRO A 169 -10.94 7.62 13.31
C PRO A 169 -11.46 8.63 12.29
N ALA A 170 -11.36 8.29 11.00
CA ALA A 170 -11.94 9.09 9.91
C ALA A 170 -12.29 8.20 8.69
N SER A 171 -13.33 8.55 7.96
CA SER A 171 -13.69 7.96 6.67
C SER A 171 -14.19 9.05 5.73
N LEU A 172 -13.95 8.87 4.42
CA LEU A 172 -14.38 9.79 3.37
C LEU A 172 -15.80 9.55 2.90
N ILE A 173 -16.27 8.31 3.05
CA ILE A 173 -17.60 7.85 2.62
C ILE A 173 -18.16 6.90 3.66
N ASP A 174 -19.46 6.68 3.61
CA ASP A 174 -20.16 5.70 4.42
C ASP A 174 -20.49 4.47 3.58
N LEU A 175 -19.80 3.35 3.82
CA LEU A 175 -20.00 2.10 3.07
C LEU A 175 -21.39 1.50 3.25
N MET A 176 -22.06 1.78 4.38
CA MET A 176 -23.41 1.27 4.67
C MET A 176 -24.46 1.73 3.65
N GLN A 177 -24.15 2.74 2.84
CA GLN A 177 -25.03 3.24 1.79
C GLN A 177 -24.90 2.49 0.45
N PHE A 178 -23.85 1.67 0.28
CA PHE A 178 -23.58 0.98 -0.98
C PHE A 178 -24.27 -0.39 -1.01
N SER A 179 -25.29 -0.53 -1.86
CA SER A 179 -26.16 -1.73 -1.90
C SER A 179 -25.54 -2.93 -2.65
N LYS A 180 -24.49 -2.72 -3.45
CA LYS A 180 -23.87 -3.75 -4.31
C LYS A 180 -22.41 -4.01 -4.01
N LEU A 181 -21.93 -3.62 -2.83
CA LEU A 181 -20.53 -3.72 -2.49
C LEU A 181 -20.10 -5.20 -2.37
N GLU A 182 -19.06 -5.57 -3.08
CA GLU A 182 -18.49 -6.93 -3.15
C GLU A 182 -17.03 -7.00 -2.66
N GLY A 183 -16.35 -5.84 -2.50
CA GLY A 183 -15.00 -5.81 -2.02
C GLY A 183 -14.51 -4.42 -1.60
N VAL A 184 -13.67 -4.39 -0.57
CA VAL A 184 -13.06 -3.14 -0.07
C VAL A 184 -11.57 -3.34 0.18
N ILE A 185 -10.74 -2.49 -0.39
CA ILE A 185 -9.31 -2.42 -0.09
C ILE A 185 -9.00 -1.05 0.54
N ASP A 186 -8.30 -1.05 1.64
CA ASP A 186 -7.73 0.16 2.21
C ASP A 186 -6.20 0.06 2.21
N LEU A 187 -5.51 0.94 1.47
CA LEU A 187 -4.03 0.91 1.43
C LEU A 187 -3.39 1.37 2.75
N ILE A 188 -4.19 1.77 3.73
CA ILE A 188 -3.72 2.06 5.10
C ILE A 188 -3.44 0.75 5.83
N TYR A 189 -2.27 0.67 6.45
CA TYR A 189 -1.85 -0.46 7.28
C TYR A 189 -1.68 -0.10 8.78
N ASN A 190 -1.76 1.17 9.13
CA ASN A 190 -1.70 1.65 10.50
C ASN A 190 -2.73 2.79 10.76
N PRO A 191 -3.84 2.50 11.44
CA PRO A 191 -4.25 1.21 11.98
C PRO A 191 -4.62 0.21 10.89
N ARG A 192 -4.57 -1.09 11.20
CA ARG A 192 -5.04 -2.17 10.30
C ARG A 192 -6.57 -2.19 10.16
N ARG A 193 -7.30 -1.72 11.16
CA ARG A 193 -8.77 -1.62 11.17
C ARG A 193 -9.19 -0.15 11.14
N THR A 194 -9.26 0.41 9.95
CA THR A 194 -9.82 1.75 9.73
C THR A 194 -11.34 1.73 9.85
N ILE A 195 -11.98 2.90 9.95
CA ILE A 195 -13.45 3.00 9.94
C ILE A 195 -14.02 2.35 8.67
N LEU A 196 -13.36 2.56 7.52
CA LEU A 196 -13.77 1.97 6.25
C LEU A 196 -13.81 0.43 6.34
N LEU A 197 -12.74 -0.20 6.84
CA LEU A 197 -12.67 -1.65 6.97
C LEU A 197 -13.58 -2.20 8.07
N LEU A 198 -13.82 -1.46 9.15
CA LEU A 198 -14.81 -1.84 10.17
C LEU A 198 -16.23 -1.87 9.60
N GLN A 199 -16.60 -0.92 8.73
CA GLN A 199 -17.89 -0.94 8.05
C GLN A 199 -17.99 -2.14 7.09
N ALA A 200 -16.93 -2.44 6.31
CA ALA A 200 -16.89 -3.61 5.43
C ALA A 200 -17.06 -4.93 6.23
N GLU A 201 -16.39 -5.05 7.39
CA GLU A 201 -16.53 -6.19 8.31
C GLU A 201 -17.99 -6.32 8.81
N MET A 202 -18.62 -5.22 9.22
CA MET A 202 -20.03 -5.22 9.68
C MET A 202 -21.02 -5.62 8.58
N MET A 203 -20.69 -5.36 7.32
CA MET A 203 -21.49 -5.72 6.15
C MET A 203 -21.20 -7.14 5.62
N ASP A 204 -20.25 -7.87 6.23
CA ASP A 204 -19.73 -9.16 5.77
C ASP A 204 -19.20 -9.11 4.32
N VAL A 205 -18.60 -7.97 3.95
CA VAL A 205 -17.98 -7.75 2.64
C VAL A 205 -16.50 -8.12 2.69
N PRO A 206 -15.96 -8.89 1.72
CA PRO A 206 -14.53 -9.15 1.60
C PRO A 206 -13.72 -7.85 1.64
N HIS A 207 -12.71 -7.81 2.49
CA HIS A 207 -11.91 -6.61 2.66
C HIS A 207 -10.46 -6.92 3.05
N CYS A 208 -9.57 -5.96 2.79
CA CYS A 208 -8.16 -6.09 3.15
C CYS A 208 -7.54 -4.74 3.52
N ASP A 209 -6.65 -4.75 4.53
CA ASP A 209 -5.81 -3.62 4.90
C ASP A 209 -4.59 -3.49 3.94
N GLY A 210 -3.81 -2.41 4.10
CA GLY A 210 -2.65 -2.12 3.25
C GLY A 210 -1.39 -2.92 3.57
N LEU A 211 -1.40 -3.82 4.56
CA LEU A 211 -0.18 -4.56 4.92
C LEU A 211 0.28 -5.52 3.81
N PRO A 212 -0.61 -6.31 3.16
CA PRO A 212 -0.21 -7.13 2.01
C PRO A 212 0.37 -6.31 0.86
N PHE A 213 -0.22 -5.15 0.56
CA PHE A 213 0.32 -4.21 -0.42
C PHE A 213 1.74 -3.76 -0.08
N LEU A 214 1.96 -3.32 1.16
CA LEU A 214 3.25 -2.86 1.65
C LEU A 214 4.33 -3.94 1.54
N VAL A 215 4.03 -5.16 1.94
CA VAL A 215 4.97 -6.27 1.93
C VAL A 215 5.27 -6.72 0.50
N ALA A 216 4.24 -6.94 -0.31
CA ALA A 216 4.42 -7.47 -1.66
C ALA A 216 5.19 -6.49 -2.57
N GLN A 217 4.91 -5.16 -2.51
CA GLN A 217 5.70 -4.17 -3.25
C GLN A 217 7.16 -4.11 -2.78
N GLY A 218 7.40 -4.32 -1.47
CA GLY A 218 8.75 -4.36 -0.92
C GLY A 218 9.54 -5.60 -1.35
N VAL A 219 8.89 -6.76 -1.42
CA VAL A 219 9.48 -8.00 -1.93
C VAL A 219 9.84 -7.86 -3.42
N GLU A 220 8.93 -7.27 -4.23
CA GLU A 220 9.21 -7.03 -5.64
C GLU A 220 10.35 -6.01 -5.84
N ALA A 221 10.43 -4.98 -5.01
CA ALA A 221 11.57 -4.07 -5.01
C ALA A 221 12.89 -4.79 -4.65
N ALA A 222 12.87 -5.72 -3.70
CA ALA A 222 14.04 -6.53 -3.34
C ALA A 222 14.49 -7.42 -4.51
N ASN A 223 13.56 -7.98 -5.30
CA ASN A 223 13.88 -8.71 -6.53
C ASN A 223 14.69 -7.84 -7.49
N HIS A 224 14.27 -6.59 -7.70
CA HIS A 224 15.02 -5.65 -8.54
C HIS A 224 16.39 -5.30 -7.98
N PHE A 225 16.53 -5.12 -6.65
CA PHE A 225 17.78 -4.73 -6.01
C PHE A 225 18.81 -5.86 -5.96
N GLN A 226 18.35 -7.09 -5.75
CA GLN A 226 19.23 -8.22 -5.48
C GLN A 226 19.37 -9.17 -6.68
N GLY A 227 18.53 -9.00 -7.72
CA GLY A 227 18.48 -9.92 -8.85
C GLY A 227 17.92 -11.30 -8.46
N GLU A 228 17.14 -11.35 -7.39
CA GLU A 228 16.50 -12.56 -6.86
C GLU A 228 15.07 -12.73 -7.41
N SER A 229 14.43 -13.83 -7.01
CA SER A 229 13.05 -14.16 -7.41
C SER A 229 12.24 -14.59 -6.20
N PHE A 230 12.20 -13.73 -5.18
CA PHE A 230 11.30 -13.91 -4.04
C PHE A 230 9.85 -13.87 -4.53
N GLY A 231 8.97 -14.67 -3.93
CA GLY A 231 7.60 -14.80 -4.39
C GLY A 231 6.58 -14.82 -3.24
N THR A 232 5.43 -15.43 -3.52
CA THR A 232 4.30 -15.51 -2.57
C THR A 232 4.69 -16.10 -1.23
N LYS A 233 5.60 -17.08 -1.20
CA LYS A 233 6.03 -17.73 0.05
C LYS A 233 6.71 -16.74 1.00
N GLU A 234 7.64 -15.94 0.49
CA GLU A 234 8.36 -14.93 1.26
C GLU A 234 7.41 -13.81 1.71
N ILE A 235 6.50 -13.38 0.83
CA ILE A 235 5.47 -12.39 1.17
C ILE A 235 4.61 -12.88 2.33
N GLU A 236 4.06 -14.10 2.26
CA GLU A 236 3.20 -14.65 3.30
C GLU A 236 3.95 -14.86 4.63
N GLN A 237 5.22 -15.26 4.57
CA GLN A 237 6.04 -15.40 5.77
C GLN A 237 6.24 -14.04 6.47
N ILE A 238 6.63 -13.01 5.72
CA ILE A 238 6.82 -11.66 6.25
C ILE A 238 5.51 -11.11 6.82
N LEU A 239 4.39 -11.34 6.12
CA LEU A 239 3.06 -10.92 6.60
C LEU A 239 2.71 -11.56 7.93
N GLN A 240 2.98 -12.86 8.11
CA GLN A 240 2.72 -13.57 9.36
C GLN A 240 3.56 -13.00 10.50
N ASP A 241 4.84 -12.76 10.25
CA ASP A 241 5.77 -12.25 11.26
C ASP A 241 5.39 -10.82 11.68
N MET A 242 5.12 -9.93 10.71
CA MET A 242 4.67 -8.56 10.99
C MET A 242 3.31 -8.50 11.71
N ARG A 243 2.39 -9.44 11.42
CA ARG A 243 1.12 -9.55 12.13
C ARG A 243 1.34 -9.93 13.59
N ARG A 244 2.16 -10.93 13.85
CA ARG A 244 2.50 -11.39 15.22
C ARG A 244 3.14 -10.29 16.06
N GLU A 245 4.06 -9.53 15.50
CA GLU A 245 4.74 -8.44 16.21
C GLU A 245 3.79 -7.29 16.60
N LYS A 246 2.67 -7.12 15.91
CA LYS A 246 1.72 -6.01 16.10
C LYS A 246 0.42 -6.42 16.78
N GLU A 247 0.21 -7.70 17.04
CA GLU A 247 -0.97 -8.18 17.74
C GLU A 247 -0.82 -7.98 19.24
N ASN A 248 -1.75 -7.24 19.84
CA ASN A 248 -1.87 -7.13 21.27
C ASN A 248 -2.88 -8.17 21.79
N ILE A 249 -2.44 -9.04 22.69
CA ILE A 249 -3.32 -10.00 23.35
C ILE A 249 -3.94 -9.32 24.56
N ILE A 250 -5.27 -9.12 24.53
CA ILE A 250 -6.03 -8.56 25.63
C ILE A 250 -6.75 -9.68 26.36
N LEU A 251 -6.36 -9.93 27.62
CA LEU A 251 -7.00 -10.92 28.49
C LEU A 251 -8.17 -10.28 29.23
N ILE A 252 -9.40 -10.69 28.85
CA ILE A 252 -10.64 -10.24 29.49
C ILE A 252 -11.19 -11.36 30.38
N GLY A 253 -11.69 -11.01 31.56
CA GLY A 253 -12.31 -11.95 32.49
C GLY A 253 -12.49 -11.38 33.88
N MET A 254 -13.27 -12.07 34.72
CA MET A 254 -13.53 -11.67 36.12
C MET A 254 -12.23 -11.65 36.97
N PRO A 255 -12.19 -10.95 38.11
CA PRO A 255 -11.10 -11.08 39.06
C PRO A 255 -10.86 -12.55 39.45
N GLY A 256 -9.60 -12.96 39.56
CA GLY A 256 -9.24 -14.32 40.01
C GLY A 256 -9.23 -15.43 38.96
N VAL A 257 -9.65 -15.20 37.67
CA VAL A 257 -9.68 -16.22 36.62
C VAL A 257 -8.30 -16.56 36.00
N GLY A 258 -7.20 -16.12 36.61
CA GLY A 258 -5.85 -16.48 36.14
C GLY A 258 -5.27 -15.64 35.01
N LYS A 259 -5.86 -14.46 34.69
CA LYS A 259 -5.34 -13.55 33.63
C LYS A 259 -3.84 -13.25 33.76
N THR A 260 -3.39 -12.94 34.98
CA THR A 260 -1.98 -12.65 35.25
C THR A 260 -1.07 -13.85 35.00
N THR A 261 -1.53 -15.06 35.33
CA THR A 261 -0.79 -16.31 35.10
C THR A 261 -0.64 -16.60 33.60
N VAL A 262 -1.75 -16.47 32.87
CA VAL A 262 -1.75 -16.64 31.39
C VAL A 262 -0.93 -15.52 30.72
N GLY A 263 -1.07 -14.28 31.16
CA GLY A 263 -0.30 -13.15 30.60
C GLY A 263 1.21 -13.28 30.81
N LYS A 264 1.65 -13.84 31.92
CA LYS A 264 3.07 -14.14 32.15
C LYS A 264 3.60 -15.24 31.22
N ALA A 265 2.83 -16.32 31.05
CA ALA A 265 3.18 -17.42 30.14
C ALA A 265 3.16 -17.05 28.65
N LEU A 266 2.40 -16.00 28.26
CA LEU A 266 2.38 -15.50 26.90
C LEU A 266 3.48 -14.47 26.62
N GLY A 267 4.09 -13.91 27.66
CA GLY A 267 5.16 -12.88 27.55
C GLY A 267 6.58 -13.47 27.67
N GLU A 268 6.71 -14.78 27.90
CA GLU A 268 7.96 -15.55 27.84
C GLU A 268 8.16 -16.14 26.44
#